data_cd4c25237111157971ce173a208a2ed6
#
_entry.id   cd4c25237111157971ce173a208a2ed6
#
_cell.length_a   1.000
_cell.length_b   1.000
_cell.length_c   1.000
_cell.angle_alpha   90.00
_cell.angle_beta   90.00
_cell.angle_gamma   90.00
#
_symmetry.space_group_name_H-M   'P 1'
#
loop_
_entity.id
_entity.type
_entity.pdbx_description
1 polymer ?
#
loop_
_entity_poly.entity_id
_entity_poly.type
_entity_poly.pdbx_seq_one_letter_code
_entity_poly.pdbx_strand_id
1 'polypeptide(L)'
;TGTNFGHGDMLKSIWEKSYPMLLRKNGYRTAFAGKFGFDIQDGVDGGPLPLSSNDFDRWGGGPSQTFYKTASNVSMTSYAKEYPHSTLSYGAFGQDFIKDSVTAGKPFCLSISFKAPHKPATADPRFDHIYKDKVFTKPANYGRKYAEHLSEQSKQDRQYKRFESWGYDKHYDKVMATYHQQVYGVDVAVGMIRKQLEESGVADNTVILYTSDN
;
A
#
# COMPACT_ATOMS: atom_id res chain seq x y z
N THR A 1 -13.73 9.17 -9.58
CA THR A 1 -12.72 8.81 -10.57
C THR A 1 -13.27 8.38 -11.92
N GLY A 2 -14.54 8.09 -12.13
CA GLY A 2 -15.15 7.83 -13.44
C GLY A 2 -14.69 6.58 -14.20
N THR A 3 -13.88 5.71 -13.60
CA THR A 3 -13.36 4.51 -14.24
C THR A 3 -13.60 3.30 -13.35
N ASN A 4 -14.68 2.59 -13.60
CA ASN A 4 -14.97 1.29 -13.02
C ASN A 4 -14.42 0.17 -13.91
N PHE A 5 -13.14 0.22 -14.25
CA PHE A 5 -12.52 -0.83 -15.03
C PHE A 5 -11.81 -1.83 -14.11
N GLY A 6 -12.02 -3.11 -14.35
CA GLY A 6 -11.62 -4.19 -13.44
C GLY A 6 -10.13 -4.29 -13.14
N HIS A 7 -9.26 -3.66 -13.90
CA HIS A 7 -7.82 -3.60 -13.70
C HIS A 7 -7.21 -2.25 -14.12
N GLY A 8 -8.02 -1.20 -14.19
CA GLY A 8 -7.49 0.15 -14.22
C GLY A 8 -6.70 0.52 -15.47
N ASP A 9 -7.20 0.19 -16.66
CA ASP A 9 -6.65 0.77 -17.89
C ASP A 9 -6.82 2.28 -17.86
N MET A 10 -5.75 3.00 -18.07
CA MET A 10 -5.71 4.46 -18.10
C MET A 10 -5.04 4.91 -19.39
N LEU A 11 -5.72 5.78 -20.15
CA LEU A 11 -5.10 6.38 -21.33
C LEU A 11 -3.91 7.25 -20.91
N LYS A 12 -2.82 7.21 -21.68
CA LYS A 12 -1.63 8.04 -21.48
C LYS A 12 -1.98 9.52 -21.35
N SER A 13 -2.90 10.02 -22.16
CA SER A 13 -3.36 11.42 -22.12
C SER A 13 -4.05 11.79 -20.79
N ILE A 14 -4.62 10.81 -20.07
CA ILE A 14 -5.18 10.99 -18.73
C ILE A 14 -4.07 10.88 -17.68
N TRP A 15 -3.18 9.87 -17.83
CA TRP A 15 -2.01 9.71 -16.96
C TRP A 15 -1.16 10.99 -16.89
N GLU A 16 -0.91 11.63 -18.02
CA GLU A 16 -0.15 12.87 -18.10
C GLU A 16 -0.78 14.07 -17.35
N LYS A 17 -2.08 13.97 -17.00
CA LYS A 17 -2.81 14.93 -16.18
C LYS A 17 -2.91 14.51 -14.72
N SER A 18 -2.34 13.37 -14.34
CA SER A 18 -2.30 12.93 -12.95
C SER A 18 -1.40 13.84 -12.11
N TYR A 19 -1.67 13.88 -10.79
CA TYR A 19 -0.91 14.74 -9.89
C TYR A 19 0.61 14.49 -9.91
N PRO A 20 1.13 13.24 -9.99
CA PRO A 20 2.58 13.03 -10.05
C PRO A 20 3.18 13.63 -11.32
N MET A 21 2.49 13.49 -12.46
CA MET A 21 2.97 14.02 -13.73
C MET A 21 2.90 15.55 -13.78
N LEU A 22 1.86 16.14 -13.20
CA LEU A 22 1.75 17.60 -13.10
C LEU A 22 2.82 18.18 -12.18
N LEU A 23 3.07 17.55 -11.02
CA LEU A 23 4.13 17.99 -10.12
C LEU A 23 5.52 17.85 -10.77
N ARG A 24 5.78 16.74 -11.45
CA ARG A 24 7.02 16.55 -12.20
C ARG A 24 7.25 17.64 -13.26
N LYS A 25 6.21 17.99 -14.02
CA LYS A 25 6.26 19.10 -15.00
C LYS A 25 6.57 20.45 -14.35
N ASN A 26 6.25 20.61 -13.07
CA ASN A 26 6.54 21.80 -12.27
C ASN A 26 7.83 21.70 -11.43
N GLY A 27 8.74 20.80 -11.78
CA GLY A 27 10.07 20.71 -11.18
C GLY A 27 10.18 19.90 -9.90
N TYR A 28 9.11 19.24 -9.47
CA TYR A 28 9.17 18.31 -8.34
C TYR A 28 9.84 17.01 -8.75
N ARG A 29 10.64 16.46 -7.85
CA ARG A 29 11.00 15.04 -7.93
C ARG A 29 9.82 14.21 -7.49
N THR A 30 9.58 13.10 -8.18
CA THR A 30 8.44 12.21 -7.90
C THR A 30 8.91 10.79 -7.61
N ALA A 31 8.29 10.14 -6.63
CA ALA A 31 8.50 8.73 -6.35
C ALA A 31 7.20 8.02 -6.03
N PHE A 32 7.18 6.73 -6.35
CA PHE A 32 6.07 5.84 -6.00
C PHE A 32 6.60 4.51 -5.49
N ALA A 33 5.98 3.96 -4.43
CA ALA A 33 6.25 2.62 -3.93
C ALA A 33 4.95 1.89 -3.57
N GLY A 34 4.94 0.57 -3.72
CA GLY A 34 3.82 -0.28 -3.33
C GLY A 34 2.86 -0.63 -4.46
N LYS A 35 1.58 -0.85 -4.12
CA LYS A 35 0.55 -1.26 -5.08
C LYS A 35 0.34 -0.19 -6.15
N PHE A 36 0.53 -0.56 -7.40
CA PHE A 36 0.12 0.25 -8.54
C PHE A 36 -0.85 -0.55 -9.41
N GLY A 37 -2.08 -0.08 -9.52
CA GLY A 37 -3.20 -0.83 -10.11
C GLY A 37 -3.60 -0.36 -11.51
N PHE A 38 -2.74 0.41 -12.19
CA PHE A 38 -3.05 0.93 -13.52
C PHE A 38 -2.10 0.39 -14.58
N ASP A 39 -2.67 0.04 -15.74
CA ASP A 39 -1.95 -0.16 -16.99
C ASP A 39 -2.15 1.07 -17.87
N ILE A 40 -1.06 1.71 -18.28
CA ILE A 40 -1.14 2.90 -19.13
C ILE A 40 -1.27 2.45 -20.57
N GLN A 41 -2.34 2.90 -21.25
CA GLN A 41 -2.65 2.56 -22.64
C GLN A 41 -2.35 3.76 -23.53
N ASP A 42 -1.73 3.50 -24.67
CA ASP A 42 -1.39 4.56 -25.64
C ASP A 42 -2.56 4.95 -26.58
N GLY A 43 -3.69 4.25 -26.48
CA GLY A 43 -4.89 4.53 -27.28
C GLY A 43 -4.80 4.12 -28.76
N VAL A 44 -3.72 3.49 -29.17
CA VAL A 44 -3.47 2.93 -30.49
C VAL A 44 -3.08 1.46 -30.28
N ASP A 45 -3.20 0.59 -31.24
CA ASP A 45 -3.03 -0.87 -31.21
C ASP A 45 -1.77 -1.45 -30.48
N GLY A 46 -1.13 -0.69 -29.65
CA GLY A 46 -0.04 -1.08 -28.75
C GLY A 46 -0.57 -1.49 -27.37
N GLY A 47 -0.24 -2.69 -26.94
CA GLY A 47 -0.57 -3.18 -25.62
C GLY A 47 -0.16 -2.24 -24.46
N PRO A 48 -0.43 -2.62 -23.21
CA PRO A 48 -0.18 -1.76 -22.05
C PRO A 48 1.28 -1.30 -22.03
N LEU A 49 1.46 0.00 -21.99
CA LEU A 49 2.78 0.59 -21.74
C LEU A 49 3.19 0.19 -20.32
N PRO A 50 4.33 -0.46 -20.12
CA PRO A 50 4.80 -0.70 -18.78
C PRO A 50 4.92 0.65 -18.09
N LEU A 51 4.29 0.78 -16.92
CA LEU A 51 4.58 1.88 -16.02
C LEU A 51 6.06 1.84 -15.74
N SER A 52 6.72 2.79 -16.31
CA SER A 52 8.14 2.78 -16.30
C SER A 52 8.64 3.60 -15.12
N SER A 53 9.78 3.16 -14.61
CA SER A 53 10.71 4.01 -13.90
C SER A 53 10.96 5.37 -14.60
N ASN A 54 10.51 5.55 -15.84
CA ASN A 54 10.64 6.80 -16.58
C ASN A 54 9.63 7.87 -16.17
N ASP A 55 8.50 7.48 -15.56
CA ASP A 55 7.49 8.43 -15.07
C ASP A 55 7.80 8.96 -13.68
N PHE A 56 8.72 8.32 -12.97
CA PHE A 56 9.14 8.68 -11.61
C PHE A 56 10.66 8.77 -11.51
N ASP A 57 11.16 9.69 -10.68
CA ASP A 57 12.60 9.78 -10.39
C ASP A 57 13.07 8.60 -9.53
N ARG A 58 12.17 8.00 -8.76
CA ARG A 58 12.42 6.76 -8.01
C ARG A 58 11.19 5.87 -8.03
N TRP A 59 11.38 4.62 -8.48
CA TRP A 59 10.31 3.66 -8.63
C TRP A 59 10.48 2.46 -7.69
N GLY A 60 9.51 2.27 -6.80
CA GLY A 60 9.36 1.11 -5.90
C GLY A 60 7.98 0.44 -6.03
N GLY A 61 7.28 0.75 -7.13
CA GLY A 61 5.96 0.20 -7.39
C GLY A 61 5.99 -1.22 -7.96
N GLY A 62 4.85 -1.87 -7.90
CA GLY A 62 4.64 -3.19 -8.48
C GLY A 62 3.19 -3.40 -8.89
N PRO A 63 2.93 -4.36 -9.79
CA PRO A 63 1.61 -4.61 -10.32
C PRO A 63 0.66 -5.15 -9.23
N SER A 64 -0.63 -4.86 -9.40
CA SER A 64 -1.70 -5.40 -8.55
C SER A 64 -1.45 -5.18 -7.05
N GLN A 65 -1.56 -6.22 -6.26
CA GLN A 65 -1.49 -6.16 -4.79
C GLN A 65 -0.05 -6.20 -4.22
N THR A 66 0.97 -6.41 -5.04
CA THR A 66 2.35 -6.63 -4.58
C THR A 66 2.47 -7.80 -3.58
N PHE A 67 3.65 -7.99 -2.99
CA PHE A 67 3.93 -9.08 -2.04
C PHE A 67 4.37 -8.52 -0.69
N TYR A 68 4.04 -9.22 0.40
CA TYR A 68 4.57 -8.89 1.72
C TYR A 68 6.07 -9.17 1.84
N LYS A 69 6.56 -10.20 1.17
CA LYS A 69 8.00 -10.48 1.09
C LYS A 69 8.66 -9.46 0.16
N THR A 70 9.53 -8.62 0.69
CA THR A 70 10.21 -7.55 -0.08
C THR A 70 10.96 -8.09 -1.30
N ALA A 71 11.68 -9.22 -1.14
CA ALA A 71 12.43 -9.85 -2.23
C ALA A 71 11.56 -10.32 -3.42
N SER A 72 10.25 -10.43 -3.23
CA SER A 72 9.30 -10.79 -4.30
C SER A 72 8.78 -9.58 -5.08
N ASN A 73 9.11 -8.37 -4.65
CA ASN A 73 8.79 -7.11 -5.34
C ASN A 73 10.05 -6.65 -6.07
N VAL A 74 10.09 -6.84 -7.38
CA VAL A 74 11.30 -6.64 -8.21
C VAL A 74 11.95 -5.27 -7.98
N SER A 75 11.15 -4.20 -7.94
CA SER A 75 11.61 -2.83 -7.74
C SER A 75 12.12 -2.53 -6.32
N MET A 76 11.93 -3.47 -5.37
CA MET A 76 12.26 -3.29 -3.96
C MET A 76 13.35 -4.25 -3.44
N THR A 77 13.93 -5.07 -4.32
CA THR A 77 14.87 -6.14 -3.94
C THR A 77 16.11 -5.63 -3.20
N SER A 78 16.56 -4.42 -3.48
CA SER A 78 17.69 -3.78 -2.78
C SER A 78 17.46 -3.60 -1.28
N TYR A 79 16.20 -3.48 -0.85
CA TYR A 79 15.82 -3.33 0.56
C TYR A 79 15.61 -4.67 1.27
N ALA A 80 15.56 -5.80 0.53
CA ALA A 80 15.09 -7.07 1.05
C ALA A 80 15.94 -7.66 2.17
N LYS A 81 17.25 -7.36 2.19
CA LYS A 81 18.19 -7.85 3.21
C LYS A 81 17.88 -7.24 4.57
N GLU A 82 17.67 -5.94 4.63
CA GLU A 82 17.45 -5.20 5.87
C GLU A 82 15.96 -5.17 6.27
N TYR A 83 15.09 -5.07 5.28
CA TYR A 83 13.64 -4.99 5.44
C TYR A 83 12.96 -6.13 4.67
N PRO A 84 12.97 -7.37 5.21
CA PRO A 84 12.40 -8.53 4.50
C PRO A 84 10.89 -8.45 4.30
N HIS A 85 10.18 -7.63 5.09
CA HIS A 85 8.75 -7.36 4.95
C HIS A 85 8.52 -6.02 4.25
N SER A 86 7.65 -6.01 3.22
CA SER A 86 7.47 -4.86 2.33
C SER A 86 6.99 -3.59 3.01
N THR A 87 6.23 -3.68 4.10
CA THR A 87 5.72 -2.50 4.79
C THR A 87 6.85 -1.58 5.25
N LEU A 88 7.87 -2.13 5.91
CA LEU A 88 9.00 -1.31 6.36
C LEU A 88 9.99 -0.98 5.22
N SER A 89 10.07 -1.83 4.20
CA SER A 89 10.90 -1.50 3.03
C SER A 89 10.38 -0.25 2.30
N TYR A 90 9.06 -0.04 2.28
CA TYR A 90 8.48 1.20 1.74
C TYR A 90 8.81 2.42 2.61
N GLY A 91 8.87 2.26 3.93
CA GLY A 91 9.37 3.30 4.83
C GLY A 91 10.81 3.70 4.50
N ALA A 92 11.71 2.71 4.38
CA ALA A 92 13.11 2.92 4.01
C ALA A 92 13.27 3.56 2.62
N PHE A 93 12.49 3.09 1.63
CA PHE A 93 12.42 3.71 0.31
C PHE A 93 12.05 5.21 0.39
N GLY A 94 11.08 5.54 1.24
CA GLY A 94 10.66 6.92 1.47
C GLY A 94 11.77 7.76 2.10
N GLN A 95 12.47 7.24 3.10
CA GLN A 95 13.61 7.91 3.73
C GLN A 95 14.70 8.26 2.72
N ASP A 96 15.12 7.28 1.92
CA ASP A 96 16.15 7.47 0.89
C ASP A 96 15.72 8.52 -0.14
N PHE A 97 14.48 8.46 -0.60
CA PHE A 97 13.97 9.40 -1.59
C PHE A 97 13.92 10.84 -1.07
N ILE A 98 13.49 11.03 0.18
CA ILE A 98 13.47 12.35 0.83
C ILE A 98 14.89 12.90 0.94
N LYS A 99 15.81 12.10 1.47
CA LYS A 99 17.22 12.47 1.62
C LYS A 99 17.84 12.90 0.28
N ASP A 100 17.64 12.09 -0.77
CA ASP A 100 18.14 12.38 -2.11
C ASP A 100 17.53 13.65 -2.68
N SER A 101 16.25 13.92 -2.41
CA SER A 101 15.54 15.09 -2.93
C SER A 101 16.00 16.37 -2.25
N VAL A 102 16.17 16.34 -0.93
CA VAL A 102 16.70 17.47 -0.15
C VAL A 102 18.15 17.76 -0.55
N THR A 103 18.98 16.73 -0.71
CA THR A 103 20.38 16.89 -1.20
C THR A 103 20.42 17.53 -2.58
N ALA A 104 19.47 17.21 -3.45
CA ALA A 104 19.34 17.82 -4.78
C ALA A 104 18.74 19.24 -4.78
N GLY A 105 18.31 19.75 -3.61
CA GLY A 105 17.65 21.07 -3.49
C GLY A 105 16.33 21.15 -4.26
N LYS A 106 15.59 20.05 -4.40
CA LYS A 106 14.37 19.96 -5.19
C LYS A 106 13.14 19.68 -4.31
N PRO A 107 12.00 20.31 -4.61
CA PRO A 107 10.74 19.89 -4.03
C PRO A 107 10.42 18.46 -4.46
N PHE A 108 9.64 17.74 -3.66
CA PHE A 108 9.36 16.33 -3.93
C PHE A 108 7.90 15.95 -3.65
N CYS A 109 7.47 14.90 -4.32
CA CYS A 109 6.21 14.21 -4.07
C CYS A 109 6.47 12.71 -3.96
N LEU A 110 6.23 12.16 -2.78
CA LEU A 110 6.34 10.74 -2.48
C LEU A 110 4.96 10.13 -2.32
N SER A 111 4.67 9.08 -3.05
CA SER A 111 3.43 8.31 -2.91
C SER A 111 3.75 6.89 -2.50
N ILE A 112 3.10 6.40 -1.44
CA ILE A 112 3.26 5.02 -0.98
C ILE A 112 1.87 4.37 -0.86
N SER A 113 1.68 3.28 -1.58
CA SER A 113 0.46 2.49 -1.55
C SER A 113 0.74 1.14 -0.88
N PHE A 114 0.53 1.07 0.43
CA PHE A 114 0.80 -0.13 1.21
C PHE A 114 -0.12 -1.28 0.80
N LYS A 115 0.43 -2.52 0.81
CA LYS A 115 -0.37 -3.74 0.76
C LYS A 115 -1.09 -3.98 2.09
N ALA A 116 -0.42 -3.71 3.20
CA ALA A 116 -0.98 -3.87 4.53
C ALA A 116 -2.17 -2.91 4.75
N PRO A 117 -3.25 -3.37 5.39
CA PRO A 117 -3.47 -4.68 6.00
C PRO A 117 -4.24 -5.70 5.13
N HIS A 118 -4.14 -5.67 3.81
CA HIS A 118 -4.88 -6.53 2.88
C HIS A 118 -4.59 -8.04 3.11
N LYS A 119 -5.62 -8.86 3.02
CA LYS A 119 -5.49 -10.33 3.11
C LYS A 119 -4.83 -10.96 1.87
N PRO A 120 -4.16 -12.14 1.99
CA PRO A 120 -3.89 -12.86 3.25
C PRO A 120 -2.97 -12.06 4.17
N ALA A 121 -3.38 -11.94 5.43
CA ALA A 121 -2.66 -11.12 6.40
C ALA A 121 -1.35 -11.81 6.80
N THR A 122 -0.24 -11.14 6.55
CA THR A 122 1.09 -11.56 7.00
C THR A 122 1.73 -10.35 7.67
N ALA A 123 1.84 -10.37 8.98
CA ALA A 123 2.51 -9.31 9.71
C ALA A 123 4.04 -9.47 9.62
N ASP A 124 4.76 -8.38 9.82
CA ASP A 124 6.20 -8.43 9.96
C ASP A 124 6.54 -9.16 11.28
N PRO A 125 7.36 -10.23 11.26
CA PRO A 125 7.70 -11.00 12.46
C PRO A 125 8.30 -10.16 13.60
N ARG A 126 8.87 -9.02 13.30
CA ARG A 126 9.36 -8.09 14.32
C ARG A 126 8.27 -7.58 15.26
N PHE A 127 7.02 -7.65 14.85
CA PHE A 127 5.84 -7.18 15.60
C PHE A 127 4.97 -8.31 16.14
N ASP A 128 5.41 -9.57 16.08
CA ASP A 128 4.65 -10.74 16.55
C ASP A 128 4.30 -10.66 18.03
N HIS A 129 5.11 -9.94 18.83
CA HIS A 129 4.87 -9.74 20.25
C HIS A 129 3.76 -8.71 20.54
N ILE A 130 3.42 -7.86 19.56
CA ILE A 130 2.39 -6.82 19.72
C ILE A 130 1.02 -7.46 19.55
N TYR A 131 0.10 -7.19 20.47
CA TYR A 131 -1.26 -7.75 20.48
C TYR A 131 -1.36 -9.28 20.60
N LYS A 132 -0.26 -10.00 20.86
CA LYS A 132 -0.21 -11.45 20.85
C LYS A 132 -1.26 -12.11 21.74
N ASP A 133 -1.44 -11.61 22.94
CA ASP A 133 -2.32 -12.15 23.97
C ASP A 133 -3.58 -11.28 24.17
N LYS A 134 -3.86 -10.37 23.24
CA LYS A 134 -5.01 -9.49 23.35
C LYS A 134 -6.29 -10.21 22.94
N VAL A 135 -7.31 -10.13 23.79
CA VAL A 135 -8.69 -10.48 23.47
C VAL A 135 -9.38 -9.27 22.85
N PHE A 136 -9.98 -9.44 21.69
CA PHE A 136 -10.66 -8.38 20.96
C PHE A 136 -12.18 -8.47 21.14
N THR A 137 -12.80 -7.36 21.43
CA THR A 137 -14.27 -7.27 21.49
C THR A 137 -14.87 -7.57 20.13
N LYS A 138 -15.74 -8.56 20.07
CA LYS A 138 -16.49 -8.89 18.87
C LYS A 138 -17.60 -7.85 18.67
N PRO A 139 -17.88 -7.40 17.42
CA PRO A 139 -19.01 -6.51 17.18
C PRO A 139 -20.34 -7.16 17.52
N ALA A 140 -21.36 -6.36 17.85
CA ALA A 140 -22.67 -6.87 18.26
C ALA A 140 -23.32 -7.78 17.22
N ASN A 141 -23.03 -7.56 15.95
CA ASN A 141 -23.52 -8.34 14.82
C ASN A 141 -22.52 -9.43 14.35
N TYR A 142 -21.65 -9.90 15.24
CA TYR A 142 -20.70 -10.94 14.91
C TYR A 142 -21.40 -12.33 14.77
N GLY A 143 -21.00 -13.04 13.70
CA GLY A 143 -21.40 -14.42 13.48
C GLY A 143 -22.49 -14.63 12.43
N ARG A 144 -22.62 -15.87 11.98
CA ARG A 144 -23.51 -16.28 10.88
C ARG A 144 -24.99 -15.98 11.14
N LYS A 145 -25.44 -16.03 12.38
CA LYS A 145 -26.84 -15.76 12.76
C LYS A 145 -27.32 -14.38 12.28
N TYR A 146 -26.41 -13.42 12.16
CA TYR A 146 -26.76 -12.08 11.65
C TYR A 146 -26.80 -12.01 10.13
N ALA A 147 -26.43 -13.07 9.43
CA ALA A 147 -26.46 -13.17 7.97
C ALA A 147 -27.58 -14.11 7.47
N GLU A 148 -28.47 -14.57 8.33
CA GLU A 148 -29.58 -15.48 7.96
C GLU A 148 -30.55 -14.85 6.94
N HIS A 149 -30.72 -13.54 6.98
CA HIS A 149 -31.55 -12.78 6.05
C HIS A 149 -31.00 -12.71 4.62
N LEU A 150 -29.75 -13.08 4.41
CA LEU A 150 -29.15 -13.06 3.07
C LEU A 150 -29.73 -14.17 2.18
N SER A 151 -29.90 -13.86 0.90
CA SER A 151 -30.31 -14.85 -0.10
C SER A 151 -29.27 -15.99 -0.22
N GLU A 152 -29.72 -17.17 -0.65
CA GLU A 152 -28.82 -18.30 -0.89
C GLU A 152 -27.74 -17.96 -1.94
N GLN A 153 -28.07 -17.14 -2.93
CA GLN A 153 -27.09 -16.65 -3.89
C GLN A 153 -26.01 -15.79 -3.20
N SER A 154 -26.38 -14.88 -2.32
CA SER A 154 -25.43 -14.05 -1.57
C SER A 154 -24.52 -14.89 -0.65
N LYS A 155 -25.07 -15.97 -0.05
CA LYS A 155 -24.30 -16.90 0.76
C LYS A 155 -23.29 -17.74 -0.03
N GLN A 156 -23.44 -17.82 -1.34
CA GLN A 156 -22.45 -18.44 -2.23
C GLN A 156 -21.28 -17.52 -2.60
N ASP A 157 -21.44 -16.22 -2.36
CA ASP A 157 -20.41 -15.23 -2.67
C ASP A 157 -19.11 -15.44 -1.86
N ARG A 158 -18.04 -15.00 -2.45
CA ARG A 158 -16.70 -15.10 -1.88
C ARG A 158 -16.57 -14.39 -0.53
N GLN A 159 -17.24 -13.25 -0.33
CA GLN A 159 -17.15 -12.50 0.93
C GLN A 159 -17.84 -13.25 2.07
N TYR A 160 -18.98 -13.85 1.81
CA TYR A 160 -19.67 -14.68 2.81
C TYR A 160 -18.77 -15.85 3.26
N LYS A 161 -18.16 -16.58 2.32
CA LYS A 161 -17.26 -17.71 2.60
C LYS A 161 -15.97 -17.29 3.34
N ARG A 162 -15.51 -16.08 3.17
CA ARG A 162 -14.30 -15.56 3.83
C ARG A 162 -14.40 -15.46 5.34
N PHE A 163 -15.58 -15.34 5.91
CA PHE A 163 -15.75 -15.36 7.35
C PHE A 163 -15.11 -16.60 7.98
N GLU A 164 -15.30 -17.78 7.37
CA GLU A 164 -14.72 -19.04 7.84
C GLU A 164 -13.31 -19.26 7.27
N SER A 165 -13.14 -19.13 5.96
CA SER A 165 -11.86 -19.41 5.31
C SER A 165 -10.72 -18.46 5.74
N TRP A 166 -11.03 -17.33 6.31
CA TRP A 166 -10.05 -16.41 6.91
C TRP A 166 -9.96 -16.54 8.44
N GLY A 167 -10.70 -17.48 9.04
CA GLY A 167 -10.61 -17.84 10.45
C GLY A 167 -11.31 -16.88 11.41
N TYR A 168 -12.18 -15.98 10.93
CA TYR A 168 -12.94 -15.10 11.81
C TYR A 168 -13.89 -15.85 12.74
N ASP A 169 -14.36 -17.03 12.33
CA ASP A 169 -15.25 -17.88 13.13
C ASP A 169 -14.55 -18.53 14.32
N LYS A 170 -13.38 -19.14 14.11
CA LYS A 170 -12.66 -19.98 15.10
C LYS A 170 -11.46 -19.29 15.74
N HIS A 171 -10.86 -18.33 15.07
CA HIS A 171 -9.57 -17.74 15.44
C HIS A 171 -9.61 -16.20 15.46
N TYR A 172 -10.75 -15.63 15.87
CA TYR A 172 -11.02 -14.21 15.81
C TYR A 172 -9.89 -13.36 16.40
N ASP A 173 -9.47 -13.65 17.63
CA ASP A 173 -8.43 -12.87 18.32
C ASP A 173 -7.09 -12.93 17.57
N LYS A 174 -6.71 -14.10 17.07
CA LYS A 174 -5.50 -14.26 16.27
C LYS A 174 -5.57 -13.48 14.95
N VAL A 175 -6.70 -13.53 14.27
CA VAL A 175 -6.92 -12.79 13.02
C VAL A 175 -6.86 -11.28 13.28
N MET A 176 -7.49 -10.82 14.35
CA MET A 176 -7.47 -9.41 14.75
C MET A 176 -6.08 -8.96 15.20
N ALA A 177 -5.36 -9.78 15.97
CA ALA A 177 -3.98 -9.49 16.36
C ALA A 177 -3.09 -9.27 15.12
N THR A 178 -3.14 -10.20 14.17
CA THR A 178 -2.37 -10.10 12.91
C THR A 178 -2.75 -8.85 12.10
N TYR A 179 -4.04 -8.53 12.05
CA TYR A 179 -4.51 -7.30 11.37
C TYR A 179 -3.92 -6.04 12.04
N HIS A 180 -4.00 -5.95 13.36
CA HIS A 180 -3.46 -4.81 14.11
C HIS A 180 -1.92 -4.74 14.05
N GLN A 181 -1.22 -5.87 14.03
CA GLN A 181 0.23 -5.92 13.81
C GLN A 181 0.61 -5.33 12.45
N GLN A 182 -0.19 -5.57 11.40
CA GLN A 182 0.03 -4.97 10.09
C GLN A 182 -0.20 -3.45 10.11
N VAL A 183 -1.27 -2.99 10.76
CA VAL A 183 -1.54 -1.55 10.94
C VAL A 183 -0.40 -0.89 11.72
N TYR A 184 0.07 -1.54 12.79
CA TYR A 184 1.23 -1.07 13.55
C TYR A 184 2.49 -0.98 12.68
N GLY A 185 2.73 -1.95 11.80
CA GLY A 185 3.84 -1.91 10.84
C GLY A 185 3.76 -0.71 9.88
N VAL A 186 2.54 -0.34 9.43
CA VAL A 186 2.33 0.86 8.62
C VAL A 186 2.63 2.12 9.43
N ASP A 187 2.18 2.19 10.69
CA ASP A 187 2.47 3.32 11.59
C ASP A 187 3.97 3.50 11.78
N VAL A 188 4.71 2.42 12.01
CA VAL A 188 6.19 2.46 12.10
C VAL A 188 6.81 2.97 10.80
N ALA A 189 6.34 2.51 9.64
CA ALA A 189 6.86 2.97 8.34
C ALA A 189 6.59 4.47 8.11
N VAL A 190 5.41 4.96 8.49
CA VAL A 190 5.09 6.40 8.48
C VAL A 190 5.99 7.16 9.45
N GLY A 191 6.24 6.60 10.64
CA GLY A 191 7.18 7.15 11.61
C GLY A 191 8.60 7.30 11.07
N MET A 192 9.09 6.30 10.29
CA MET A 192 10.39 6.37 9.60
C MET A 192 10.45 7.57 8.64
N ILE A 193 9.40 7.76 7.87
CA ILE A 193 9.30 8.87 6.90
C ILE A 193 9.27 10.22 7.61
N ARG A 194 8.43 10.36 8.64
CA ARG A 194 8.34 11.58 9.43
C ARG A 194 9.67 11.96 10.06
N LYS A 195 10.34 10.98 10.66
CA LYS A 195 11.67 11.17 11.24
C LYS A 195 12.66 11.69 10.18
N GLN A 196 12.65 11.14 8.96
CA GLN A 196 13.52 11.62 7.89
C GLN A 196 13.20 13.07 7.47
N LEU A 197 11.93 13.47 7.46
CA LEU A 197 11.54 14.86 7.18
C LEU A 197 12.10 15.82 8.26
N GLU A 198 12.01 15.43 9.52
CA GLU A 198 12.55 16.20 10.66
C GLU A 198 14.08 16.31 10.57
N GLU A 199 14.78 15.18 10.38
CA GLU A 199 16.23 15.12 10.24
C GLU A 199 16.76 15.89 9.02
N SER A 200 15.94 16.00 7.98
CA SER A 200 16.26 16.78 6.76
C SER A 200 15.88 18.26 6.87
N GLY A 201 15.27 18.69 7.97
CA GLY A 201 14.85 20.08 8.20
C GLY A 201 13.72 20.58 7.29
N VAL A 202 12.91 19.68 6.75
CA VAL A 202 11.82 20.03 5.80
C VAL A 202 10.42 19.67 6.31
N ALA A 203 10.30 19.20 7.55
CA ALA A 203 9.02 18.76 8.12
C ALA A 203 7.96 19.87 8.09
N ASP A 204 8.31 21.08 8.49
CA ASP A 204 7.39 22.24 8.55
C ASP A 204 6.95 22.75 7.17
N ASN A 205 7.65 22.33 6.11
CA ASN A 205 7.33 22.65 4.71
C ASN A 205 6.86 21.44 3.91
N THR A 206 6.36 20.41 4.59
CA THR A 206 5.89 19.17 3.97
C THR A 206 4.47 18.85 4.41
N VAL A 207 3.57 18.64 3.46
CA VAL A 207 2.22 18.14 3.73
C VAL A 207 2.22 16.63 3.65
N ILE A 208 1.72 15.98 4.71
CA ILE A 208 1.52 14.52 4.75
C ILE A 208 0.03 14.25 4.62
N LEU A 209 -0.36 13.47 3.61
CA LEU A 209 -1.71 12.98 3.43
C LEU A 209 -1.75 11.47 3.74
N TYR A 210 -2.59 11.08 4.67
CA TYR A 210 -2.85 9.68 5.00
C TYR A 210 -4.30 9.35 4.69
N THR A 211 -4.52 8.29 3.91
CA THR A 211 -5.87 7.87 3.52
C THR A 211 -5.96 6.36 3.40
N SER A 212 -7.16 5.83 3.35
CA SER A 212 -7.46 4.43 3.04
C SER A 212 -8.31 4.34 1.78
N ASP A 213 -8.19 3.24 1.05
CA ASP A 213 -8.98 2.95 -0.15
C ASP A 213 -10.38 2.38 0.18
N ASN A 214 -10.58 1.91 1.43
CA ASN A 214 -11.90 1.48 1.96
C ASN A 214 -11.90 1.42 3.50
#